data_04c39217233532248efa06ecc7be02d8
#
_entry.id   04c39217233532248efa06ecc7be02d8
#
_cell.length_a   1.000
_cell.length_b   1.000
_cell.length_c   1.000
_cell.angle_alpha   90.00
_cell.angle_beta   90.00
_cell.angle_gamma   90.00
#
_symmetry.space_group_name_H-M   'P 1'
#
loop_
_entity.id
_entity.type
_entity.pdbx_description
1 polymer ?
#
loop_
_entity_poly.entity_id
_entity_poly.type
_entity_poly.pdbx_seq_one_letter_code
_entity_poly.pdbx_strand_id
1 'polypeptide(L)'
;MKLAGLGGVVFASGLGVKALGGGASDSRKASAGEFYFVQLSDTHWGFDGPSVNPDSQGTLKKAVAAVNSLEEQPDFVVFTGDLTHITEDKNARRDRMSQFRDIAGGLKAKTVHFMPGEHDASLDRGDAFQEFFGKLNYSFDHKGVHFVAVDNVSDPSGLVGEAQLKWLQTDLSPLKKDAPVVVLTHRPLFDLYPQWDWTTRDGSAVINALMPYKNVTVFYGHIHQEHHFMTGHIAHHAAKSLMFPLPAPGSTPKRAPLQWDAATPYKGLGFRDVEANARKARYEIEELPVLKA
;
A
#
# COMPACT_ATOMS: atom_id res chain seq x y z
N MET A 1 -25.70 5.87 27.85
CA MET A 1 -25.48 6.86 26.78
C MET A 1 -25.27 6.13 25.48
N LYS A 2 -26.21 6.25 24.55
CA LYS A 2 -26.13 5.57 23.25
C LYS A 2 -25.21 6.41 22.35
N LEU A 3 -24.07 5.85 21.91
CA LEU A 3 -23.29 6.40 20.83
C LEU A 3 -24.01 6.09 19.51
N ALA A 4 -24.50 7.14 18.86
CA ALA A 4 -25.04 7.06 17.51
C ALA A 4 -23.88 6.87 16.52
N GLY A 5 -23.95 5.80 15.73
CA GLY A 5 -22.94 5.42 14.76
C GLY A 5 -22.91 6.33 13.54
N LEU A 6 -21.74 6.77 13.18
CA LEU A 6 -21.43 7.37 11.88
C LEU A 6 -20.57 6.36 11.11
N GLY A 7 -21.03 6.02 9.89
CA GLY A 7 -20.29 5.39 8.82
C GLY A 7 -19.55 4.10 9.19
N GLY A 8 -20.25 2.97 9.25
CA GLY A 8 -19.62 1.70 9.57
C GLY A 8 -18.67 1.24 8.46
N VAL A 9 -17.36 1.25 8.77
CA VAL A 9 -16.39 0.41 8.08
C VAL A 9 -16.69 -1.01 8.55
N VAL A 10 -17.23 -1.86 7.68
CA VAL A 10 -17.40 -3.27 7.99
C VAL A 10 -16.05 -3.95 7.78
N PHE A 11 -15.34 -4.21 8.88
CA PHE A 11 -14.17 -5.08 8.84
C PHE A 11 -14.65 -6.52 8.72
N ALA A 12 -14.54 -7.10 7.55
CA ALA A 12 -14.72 -8.53 7.38
C ALA A 12 -13.36 -9.21 7.57
N SER A 13 -12.93 -9.40 8.82
CA SER A 13 -11.88 -10.35 9.14
C SER A 13 -12.49 -11.76 9.10
N GLY A 14 -12.67 -12.29 7.91
CA GLY A 14 -13.11 -13.66 7.70
C GLY A 14 -12.10 -14.39 6.86
N LEU A 15 -11.41 -15.38 7.43
CA LEU A 15 -10.79 -16.48 6.71
C LEU A 15 -11.87 -17.27 5.97
N GLY A 16 -12.44 -16.66 4.96
CA GLY A 16 -13.31 -17.32 4.01
C GLY A 16 -12.49 -17.70 2.80
N VAL A 17 -11.93 -18.92 2.84
CA VAL A 17 -11.57 -19.61 1.60
C VAL A 17 -12.86 -19.73 0.80
N LYS A 18 -13.11 -18.81 -0.14
CA LYS A 18 -14.06 -19.07 -1.20
C LYS A 18 -13.51 -20.25 -1.98
N ALA A 19 -14.07 -21.44 -1.71
CA ALA A 19 -13.85 -22.60 -2.55
C ALA A 19 -14.13 -22.17 -4.00
N LEU A 20 -13.19 -22.49 -4.89
CA LEU A 20 -13.37 -22.46 -6.34
C LEU A 20 -14.46 -23.50 -6.69
N GLY A 21 -15.71 -23.14 -6.51
CA GLY A 21 -16.89 -23.90 -6.87
C GLY A 21 -17.67 -23.07 -7.88
N GLY A 22 -17.72 -23.57 -9.13
CA GLY A 22 -18.44 -22.96 -10.24
C GLY A 22 -19.88 -22.58 -9.87
N GLY A 23 -20.10 -21.30 -9.68
CA GLY A 23 -21.39 -20.65 -9.63
C GLY A 23 -21.40 -19.60 -10.73
N ALA A 24 -22.48 -19.54 -11.51
CA ALA A 24 -22.66 -18.68 -12.65
C ALA A 24 -22.12 -17.26 -12.40
N SER A 25 -21.23 -16.79 -13.26
CA SER A 25 -20.71 -15.44 -13.30
C SER A 25 -21.89 -14.50 -13.55
N ASP A 26 -22.42 -13.90 -12.49
CA ASP A 26 -23.10 -12.63 -12.63
C ASP A 26 -21.99 -11.60 -12.93
N SER A 27 -21.78 -11.32 -14.20
CA SER A 27 -20.88 -10.25 -14.63
C SER A 27 -21.27 -9.01 -13.81
N ARG A 28 -20.38 -8.56 -12.92
CA ARG A 28 -20.55 -7.32 -12.14
C ARG A 28 -20.82 -6.20 -13.13
N LYS A 29 -22.07 -5.83 -13.34
CA LYS A 29 -22.41 -4.57 -13.99
C LYS A 29 -21.97 -3.48 -13.03
N ALA A 30 -20.74 -3.02 -13.19
CA ALA A 30 -20.19 -1.94 -12.40
C ALA A 30 -21.16 -0.77 -12.41
N SER A 31 -21.77 -0.46 -11.28
CA SER A 31 -22.61 0.73 -11.17
C SER A 31 -21.70 1.97 -11.28
N ALA A 32 -22.26 3.08 -11.73
CA ALA A 32 -21.48 4.31 -11.85
C ALA A 32 -20.86 4.69 -10.50
N GLY A 33 -19.53 4.74 -10.42
CA GLY A 33 -18.75 5.01 -9.21
C GLY A 33 -18.28 3.76 -8.45
N GLU A 34 -18.57 2.56 -8.93
CA GLU A 34 -17.96 1.32 -8.42
C GLU A 34 -16.73 0.95 -9.25
N PHE A 35 -15.68 0.55 -8.54
CA PHE A 35 -14.42 0.08 -9.11
C PHE A 35 -13.65 -0.73 -8.08
N TYR A 36 -12.63 -1.43 -8.51
CA TYR A 36 -11.69 -2.03 -7.59
C TYR A 36 -10.26 -1.85 -8.04
N PHE A 37 -9.36 -1.82 -7.08
CA PHE A 37 -7.93 -1.76 -7.32
C PHE A 37 -7.21 -2.76 -6.43
N VAL A 38 -6.00 -3.12 -6.84
CA VAL A 38 -5.13 -4.00 -6.05
C VAL A 38 -4.01 -3.18 -5.44
N GLN A 39 -3.78 -3.36 -4.13
CA GLN A 39 -2.62 -2.82 -3.42
C GLN A 39 -1.59 -3.91 -3.20
N LEU A 40 -0.38 -3.68 -3.72
CA LEU A 40 0.84 -4.45 -3.48
C LEU A 40 1.81 -3.58 -2.68
N SER A 41 2.60 -4.16 -1.77
CA SER A 41 3.52 -3.39 -0.93
C SER A 41 4.75 -4.19 -0.55
N ASP A 42 5.83 -3.48 -0.27
CA ASP A 42 7.01 -4.04 0.38
C ASP A 42 7.54 -5.29 -0.33
N THR A 43 7.74 -5.15 -1.64
CA THR A 43 8.22 -6.23 -2.51
C THR A 43 9.71 -6.52 -2.34
N HIS A 44 10.48 -5.53 -1.88
CA HIS A 44 11.92 -5.62 -1.60
C HIS A 44 12.70 -6.42 -2.65
N TRP A 45 12.44 -6.17 -3.94
CA TRP A 45 13.15 -6.86 -5.01
C TRP A 45 14.66 -6.69 -4.85
N GLY A 46 15.39 -7.81 -4.89
CA GLY A 46 16.83 -7.85 -4.62
C GLY A 46 17.18 -8.14 -3.16
N PHE A 47 16.19 -8.43 -2.30
CA PHE A 47 16.44 -9.04 -0.99
C PHE A 47 17.03 -10.45 -1.16
N ASP A 48 18.06 -10.75 -0.40
CA ASP A 48 18.70 -12.07 -0.32
C ASP A 48 18.83 -12.49 1.13
N GLY A 49 17.96 -13.40 1.55
CA GLY A 49 17.93 -13.92 2.91
C GLY A 49 17.12 -15.21 2.98
N PRO A 50 17.72 -16.36 2.58
CA PRO A 50 16.98 -17.62 2.41
C PRO A 50 16.38 -18.17 3.71
N SER A 51 16.90 -17.79 4.86
CA SER A 51 16.32 -18.14 6.17
C SER A 51 15.02 -17.36 6.47
N VAL A 52 14.82 -16.24 5.78
CA VAL A 52 13.66 -15.36 5.91
C VAL A 52 12.66 -15.62 4.78
N ASN A 53 13.16 -15.69 3.54
CA ASN A 53 12.37 -16.04 2.37
C ASN A 53 13.24 -16.78 1.34
N PRO A 54 13.16 -18.12 1.27
CA PRO A 54 13.90 -18.90 0.28
C PRO A 54 13.40 -18.68 -1.16
N ASP A 55 12.24 -18.06 -1.33
CA ASP A 55 11.63 -17.72 -2.62
C ASP A 55 11.66 -16.20 -2.91
N SER A 56 12.66 -15.50 -2.40
CA SER A 56 12.76 -14.04 -2.53
C SER A 56 12.73 -13.55 -3.99
N GLN A 57 13.16 -14.37 -4.94
CA GLN A 57 13.10 -14.09 -6.39
C GLN A 57 11.75 -14.50 -7.03
N GLY A 58 10.88 -15.20 -6.31
CA GLY A 58 9.61 -15.73 -6.82
C GLY A 58 8.38 -14.98 -6.33
N THR A 59 8.38 -14.43 -5.11
CA THR A 59 7.16 -13.91 -4.48
C THR A 59 6.51 -12.77 -5.27
N LEU A 60 7.28 -11.79 -5.78
CA LEU A 60 6.75 -10.72 -6.64
C LEU A 60 6.15 -11.28 -7.94
N LYS A 61 6.83 -12.24 -8.58
CA LYS A 61 6.34 -12.87 -9.82
C LYS A 61 5.05 -13.65 -9.58
N LYS A 62 4.94 -14.34 -8.43
CA LYS A 62 3.72 -15.03 -8.02
C LYS A 62 2.57 -14.06 -7.77
N ALA A 63 2.84 -12.93 -7.11
CA ALA A 63 1.82 -11.89 -6.89
C ALA A 63 1.32 -11.30 -8.21
N VAL A 64 2.22 -10.99 -9.17
CA VAL A 64 1.84 -10.55 -10.51
C VAL A 64 0.99 -11.60 -11.23
N ALA A 65 1.37 -12.88 -11.15
CA ALA A 65 0.60 -13.97 -11.75
C ALA A 65 -0.78 -14.12 -11.08
N ALA A 66 -0.85 -13.99 -9.74
CA ALA A 66 -2.11 -14.05 -8.99
C ALA A 66 -3.05 -12.91 -9.38
N VAL A 67 -2.57 -11.66 -9.44
CA VAL A 67 -3.34 -10.51 -9.92
C VAL A 67 -3.83 -10.72 -11.35
N ASN A 68 -2.97 -11.24 -12.22
CA ASN A 68 -3.32 -11.53 -13.62
C ASN A 68 -4.33 -12.67 -13.78
N SER A 69 -4.50 -13.52 -12.77
CA SER A 69 -5.46 -14.62 -12.75
C SER A 69 -6.81 -14.25 -12.14
N LEU A 70 -6.97 -13.05 -11.62
CA LEU A 70 -8.26 -12.57 -11.13
C LEU A 70 -9.29 -12.60 -12.27
N GLU A 71 -10.51 -13.03 -11.95
CA GLU A 71 -11.59 -13.20 -12.91
C GLU A 71 -11.90 -11.90 -13.66
N GLU A 72 -11.95 -10.79 -12.92
CA GLU A 72 -11.98 -9.45 -13.47
C GLU A 72 -10.65 -8.76 -13.18
N GLN A 73 -10.13 -8.01 -14.15
CA GLN A 73 -8.88 -7.27 -13.93
C GLN A 73 -9.16 -5.97 -13.17
N PRO A 74 -8.29 -5.58 -12.22
CA PRO A 74 -8.46 -4.34 -11.48
C PRO A 74 -8.43 -3.12 -12.42
N ASP A 75 -9.18 -2.08 -12.07
CA ASP A 75 -9.13 -0.79 -12.77
C ASP A 75 -7.69 -0.24 -12.79
N PHE A 76 -6.96 -0.43 -11.69
CA PHE A 76 -5.53 -0.15 -11.58
C PHE A 76 -4.89 -0.96 -10.45
N VAL A 77 -3.56 -0.99 -10.46
CA VAL A 77 -2.74 -1.54 -9.37
C VAL A 77 -1.94 -0.41 -8.76
N VAL A 78 -1.77 -0.41 -7.44
CA VAL A 78 -0.87 0.50 -6.74
C VAL A 78 0.16 -0.26 -5.93
N PHE A 79 1.42 0.15 -6.05
CA PHE A 79 2.51 -0.29 -5.17
C PHE A 79 2.79 0.80 -4.14
N THR A 80 2.65 0.48 -2.86
CA THR A 80 2.78 1.44 -1.75
C THR A 80 4.17 1.43 -1.12
N GLY A 81 5.22 1.33 -1.95
CA GLY A 81 6.61 1.54 -1.56
C GLY A 81 7.39 0.26 -1.24
N ASP A 82 8.68 0.45 -0.99
CA ASP A 82 9.70 -0.58 -0.83
C ASP A 82 9.66 -1.60 -1.97
N LEU A 83 9.68 -1.03 -3.19
CA LEU A 83 9.67 -1.79 -4.44
C LEU A 83 10.93 -2.64 -4.55
N THR A 84 12.06 -2.06 -4.17
CA THR A 84 13.38 -2.68 -4.19
C THR A 84 14.00 -2.71 -2.80
N HIS A 85 14.89 -3.66 -2.56
CA HIS A 85 15.64 -3.71 -1.32
C HIS A 85 16.82 -2.74 -1.37
N ILE A 86 17.08 -2.06 -0.24
CA ILE A 86 18.10 -1.02 -0.13
C ILE A 86 19.49 -1.55 -0.52
N THR A 87 20.29 -0.71 -1.17
CA THR A 87 21.70 -0.94 -1.46
C THR A 87 22.43 0.38 -1.63
N GLU A 88 23.64 0.48 -1.07
CA GLU A 88 24.52 1.64 -1.24
C GLU A 88 25.11 1.72 -2.66
N ASP A 89 25.20 0.59 -3.35
CA ASP A 89 25.67 0.55 -4.74
C ASP A 89 24.65 1.19 -5.68
N LYS A 90 25.01 2.32 -6.28
CA LYS A 90 24.14 3.12 -7.15
C LYS A 90 23.75 2.38 -8.44
N ASN A 91 24.61 1.50 -8.96
CA ASN A 91 24.33 0.73 -10.15
C ASN A 91 23.39 -0.43 -9.82
N ALA A 92 23.68 -1.19 -8.74
CA ALA A 92 22.81 -2.25 -8.27
C ALA A 92 21.41 -1.72 -7.89
N ARG A 93 21.30 -0.49 -7.36
CA ARG A 93 20.00 0.14 -7.09
C ARG A 93 19.19 0.32 -8.37
N ARG A 94 19.79 0.88 -9.42
CA ARG A 94 19.13 1.07 -10.72
C ARG A 94 18.80 -0.24 -11.41
N ASP A 95 19.69 -1.22 -11.33
CA ASP A 95 19.45 -2.57 -11.87
C ASP A 95 18.24 -3.23 -11.19
N ARG A 96 18.13 -3.12 -9.85
CA ARG A 96 16.97 -3.62 -9.12
C ARG A 96 15.67 -2.92 -9.53
N MET A 97 15.68 -1.60 -9.69
CA MET A 97 14.54 -0.82 -10.15
C MET A 97 14.12 -1.19 -11.57
N SER A 98 15.09 -1.39 -12.47
CA SER A 98 14.81 -1.85 -13.84
C SER A 98 14.17 -3.24 -13.84
N GLN A 99 14.76 -4.19 -13.10
CA GLN A 99 14.24 -5.55 -12.99
C GLN A 99 12.83 -5.59 -12.37
N PHE A 100 12.62 -4.81 -11.29
CA PHE A 100 11.29 -4.69 -10.69
C PHE A 100 10.27 -4.14 -11.69
N ARG A 101 10.60 -3.06 -12.40
CA ARG A 101 9.74 -2.46 -13.42
C ARG A 101 9.38 -3.47 -14.52
N ASP A 102 10.33 -4.26 -14.96
CA ASP A 102 10.12 -5.27 -16.00
C ASP A 102 9.16 -6.37 -15.50
N ILE A 103 9.28 -6.79 -14.23
CA ILE A 103 8.36 -7.78 -13.63
C ILE A 103 6.97 -7.17 -13.44
N ALA A 104 6.88 -5.95 -12.90
CA ALA A 104 5.61 -5.25 -12.72
C ALA A 104 4.92 -4.93 -14.06
N GLY A 105 5.71 -4.71 -15.12
CA GLY A 105 5.23 -4.58 -16.50
C GLY A 105 4.52 -5.82 -17.05
N GLY A 106 4.64 -6.97 -16.39
CA GLY A 106 3.86 -8.17 -16.69
C GLY A 106 2.41 -8.15 -16.19
N LEU A 107 1.99 -7.13 -15.42
CA LEU A 107 0.60 -6.95 -15.01
C LEU A 107 -0.30 -6.66 -16.22
N LYS A 108 -1.47 -7.31 -16.26
CA LYS A 108 -2.50 -7.08 -17.29
C LYS A 108 -3.31 -5.80 -17.01
N ALA A 109 -3.29 -5.30 -15.77
CA ALA A 109 -3.92 -4.03 -15.41
C ALA A 109 -3.37 -2.90 -16.29
N LYS A 110 -4.27 -2.08 -16.85
CA LYS A 110 -3.89 -1.02 -17.81
C LYS A 110 -3.11 0.12 -17.15
N THR A 111 -3.31 0.32 -15.87
CA THR A 111 -2.71 1.42 -15.09
C THR A 111 -2.05 0.84 -13.86
N VAL A 112 -0.81 1.23 -13.63
CA VAL A 112 -0.05 0.88 -12.42
C VAL A 112 0.52 2.16 -11.84
N HIS A 113 0.27 2.39 -10.56
CA HIS A 113 0.79 3.52 -9.80
C HIS A 113 1.89 3.04 -8.86
N PHE A 114 2.96 3.80 -8.78
CA PHE A 114 4.10 3.48 -7.94
C PHE A 114 4.35 4.59 -6.93
N MET A 115 4.64 4.21 -5.69
CA MET A 115 5.14 5.09 -4.66
C MET A 115 6.50 4.60 -4.17
N PRO A 116 7.39 5.50 -3.73
CA PRO A 116 8.63 5.08 -3.10
C PRO A 116 8.40 4.58 -1.68
N GLY A 117 9.21 3.60 -1.25
CA GLY A 117 9.50 3.35 0.15
C GLY A 117 10.89 3.87 0.53
N GLU A 118 11.27 3.77 1.82
CA GLU A 118 12.59 4.25 2.26
C GLU A 118 13.74 3.47 1.62
N HIS A 119 13.53 2.20 1.27
CA HIS A 119 14.51 1.40 0.56
C HIS A 119 14.75 1.88 -0.88
N ASP A 120 13.76 2.56 -1.47
CA ASP A 120 13.85 3.08 -2.84
C ASP A 120 14.41 4.50 -2.90
N ALA A 121 14.14 5.33 -1.87
CA ALA A 121 14.29 6.78 -2.01
C ALA A 121 15.17 7.46 -0.95
N SER A 122 15.42 6.85 0.23
CA SER A 122 16.06 7.56 1.33
C SER A 122 17.55 7.88 1.11
N LEU A 123 18.27 7.08 0.31
CA LEU A 123 19.71 7.23 0.10
C LEU A 123 20.09 8.35 -0.90
N ASP A 124 19.21 8.69 -1.81
CA ASP A 124 19.44 9.67 -2.87
C ASP A 124 18.28 10.67 -3.06
N ARG A 125 17.40 10.79 -2.03
CA ARG A 125 16.20 11.63 -2.08
C ARG A 125 15.28 11.30 -3.25
N GLY A 126 15.28 10.03 -3.66
CA GLY A 126 14.41 9.51 -4.70
C GLY A 126 14.89 9.80 -6.13
N ASP A 127 16.15 10.21 -6.35
CA ASP A 127 16.65 10.46 -7.69
C ASP A 127 16.54 9.22 -8.58
N ALA A 128 17.01 8.06 -8.11
CA ALA A 128 16.90 6.81 -8.87
C ALA A 128 15.44 6.39 -9.05
N PHE A 129 14.59 6.52 -8.03
CA PHE A 129 13.16 6.20 -8.16
C PHE A 129 12.50 7.01 -9.29
N GLN A 130 12.79 8.32 -9.34
CA GLN A 130 12.20 9.20 -10.35
C GLN A 130 12.62 8.86 -11.78
N GLU A 131 13.82 8.34 -11.99
CA GLU A 131 14.28 7.86 -13.31
C GLU A 131 13.41 6.72 -13.86
N PHE A 132 12.88 5.85 -12.99
CA PHE A 132 12.16 4.64 -13.39
C PHE A 132 10.64 4.75 -13.26
N PHE A 133 10.15 5.48 -12.26
CA PHE A 133 8.74 5.48 -11.86
C PHE A 133 8.08 6.86 -11.88
N GLY A 134 8.85 7.94 -12.06
CA GLY A 134 8.34 9.30 -12.12
C GLY A 134 8.27 9.98 -10.77
N LYS A 135 7.28 10.85 -10.57
CA LYS A 135 7.20 11.73 -9.39
C LYS A 135 7.08 10.97 -8.09
N LEU A 136 7.72 11.49 -7.03
CA LEU A 136 7.61 10.96 -5.67
C LEU A 136 6.23 11.21 -5.05
N ASN A 137 5.64 12.37 -5.33
CA ASN A 137 4.29 12.72 -4.92
C ASN A 137 3.47 13.19 -6.12
N TYR A 138 2.20 12.81 -6.16
CA TYR A 138 1.28 13.12 -7.25
C TYR A 138 -0.16 12.88 -6.84
N SER A 139 -1.12 13.35 -7.64
CA SER A 139 -2.54 13.02 -7.49
C SER A 139 -3.14 12.58 -8.81
N PHE A 140 -4.25 11.85 -8.73
CA PHE A 140 -5.06 11.44 -9.86
C PHE A 140 -6.51 11.20 -9.42
N ASP A 141 -7.44 11.32 -10.36
CA ASP A 141 -8.85 11.03 -10.12
C ASP A 141 -9.25 9.71 -10.78
N HIS A 142 -10.03 8.90 -10.08
CA HIS A 142 -10.60 7.69 -10.66
C HIS A 142 -12.05 7.51 -10.20
N LYS A 143 -12.98 7.48 -11.16
CA LYS A 143 -14.43 7.25 -10.97
C LYS A 143 -15.05 8.05 -9.80
N GLY A 144 -14.59 9.30 -9.61
CA GLY A 144 -15.12 10.23 -8.61
C GLY A 144 -14.44 10.15 -7.24
N VAL A 145 -13.37 9.40 -7.10
CA VAL A 145 -12.47 9.42 -5.95
C VAL A 145 -11.19 10.14 -6.31
N HIS A 146 -10.75 11.04 -5.44
CA HIS A 146 -9.47 11.73 -5.56
C HIS A 146 -8.39 10.97 -4.82
N PHE A 147 -7.36 10.54 -5.52
CA PHE A 147 -6.20 9.81 -5.00
C PHE A 147 -5.00 10.73 -4.88
N VAL A 148 -4.34 10.71 -3.73
CA VAL A 148 -3.15 11.52 -3.46
C VAL A 148 -2.04 10.63 -2.94
N ALA A 149 -0.95 10.54 -3.69
CA ALA A 149 0.29 9.90 -3.26
C ALA A 149 1.16 10.93 -2.52
N VAL A 150 1.46 10.68 -1.26
CA VAL A 150 2.28 11.53 -0.39
C VAL A 150 3.60 10.82 -0.09
N ASP A 151 4.70 11.42 -0.52
CA ASP A 151 6.05 10.95 -0.21
C ASP A 151 6.40 11.29 1.24
N ASN A 152 6.66 10.27 2.05
CA ASN A 152 7.09 10.41 3.44
C ASN A 152 8.36 9.62 3.74
N VAL A 153 9.19 9.38 2.69
CA VAL A 153 10.37 8.52 2.79
C VAL A 153 11.62 9.08 2.10
N SER A 154 11.49 9.94 1.09
CA SER A 154 12.66 10.47 0.36
C SER A 154 13.49 11.42 1.22
N ASP A 155 12.87 12.10 2.19
CA ASP A 155 13.63 12.76 3.25
C ASP A 155 14.12 11.69 4.24
N PRO A 156 15.44 11.53 4.44
CA PRO A 156 16.02 10.53 5.34
C PRO A 156 15.57 10.67 6.79
N SER A 157 15.04 11.85 7.16
CA SER A 157 14.47 12.09 8.49
C SER A 157 13.05 11.56 8.64
N GLY A 158 12.40 11.07 7.56
CA GLY A 158 11.02 10.60 7.58
C GLY A 158 10.00 11.74 7.70
N LEU A 159 10.28 12.86 7.02
CA LEU A 159 9.41 14.04 6.94
C LEU A 159 8.73 14.12 5.57
N VAL A 160 7.50 14.58 5.55
CA VAL A 160 6.79 15.06 4.36
C VAL A 160 7.31 16.46 3.96
N GLY A 161 7.52 17.32 4.94
CA GLY A 161 8.06 18.65 4.79
C GLY A 161 7.06 19.71 4.33
N GLU A 162 7.41 20.97 4.59
CA GLU A 162 6.50 22.10 4.36
C GLU A 162 6.09 22.28 2.89
N ALA A 163 7.03 22.08 1.96
CA ALA A 163 6.77 22.25 0.53
C ALA A 163 5.68 21.25 0.04
N GLN A 164 5.79 20.00 0.44
CA GLN A 164 4.80 18.99 0.07
C GLN A 164 3.48 19.17 0.83
N LEU A 165 3.51 19.59 2.10
CA LEU A 165 2.29 19.95 2.84
C LEU A 165 1.53 21.08 2.16
N LYS A 166 2.22 22.11 1.68
CA LYS A 166 1.60 23.20 0.91
C LYS A 166 1.04 22.71 -0.42
N TRP A 167 1.76 21.82 -1.10
CA TRP A 167 1.26 21.19 -2.32
C TRP A 167 -0.02 20.39 -2.03
N LEU A 168 -0.03 19.55 -1.02
CA LEU A 168 -1.19 18.77 -0.61
C LEU A 168 -2.41 19.65 -0.31
N GLN A 169 -2.22 20.72 0.46
CA GLN A 169 -3.29 21.68 0.76
C GLN A 169 -3.83 22.36 -0.52
N THR A 170 -2.95 22.68 -1.45
CA THR A 170 -3.33 23.29 -2.74
C THR A 170 -4.12 22.29 -3.59
N ASP A 171 -3.67 21.06 -3.66
CA ASP A 171 -4.30 19.96 -4.40
C ASP A 171 -5.70 19.65 -3.89
N LEU A 172 -5.86 19.59 -2.57
CA LEU A 172 -7.15 19.34 -1.92
C LEU A 172 -8.11 20.54 -1.95
N SER A 173 -7.61 21.77 -2.10
CA SER A 173 -8.41 23.00 -1.92
C SER A 173 -9.65 23.12 -2.83
N PRO A 174 -9.64 22.66 -4.10
CA PRO A 174 -10.82 22.73 -4.97
C PRO A 174 -11.88 21.66 -4.64
N LEU A 175 -11.54 20.66 -3.81
CA LEU A 175 -12.45 19.56 -3.51
C LEU A 175 -13.55 19.99 -2.55
N LYS A 176 -14.75 19.44 -2.73
CA LYS A 176 -15.80 19.53 -1.73
C LYS A 176 -15.39 18.78 -0.46
N LYS A 177 -15.83 19.26 0.70
CA LYS A 177 -15.47 18.65 1.98
C LYS A 177 -16.06 17.25 2.21
N ASP A 178 -17.03 16.85 1.41
CA ASP A 178 -17.60 15.50 1.38
C ASP A 178 -17.12 14.66 0.20
N ALA A 179 -16.20 15.16 -0.62
CA ALA A 179 -15.58 14.37 -1.67
C ALA A 179 -14.80 13.18 -1.08
N PRO A 180 -14.87 11.99 -1.68
CA PRO A 180 -14.04 10.86 -1.26
C PRO A 180 -12.59 11.09 -1.67
N VAL A 181 -11.69 10.98 -0.69
CA VAL A 181 -10.24 11.14 -0.86
C VAL A 181 -9.55 9.89 -0.37
N VAL A 182 -8.68 9.34 -1.19
CA VAL A 182 -7.76 8.27 -0.82
C VAL A 182 -6.35 8.82 -0.79
N VAL A 183 -5.68 8.66 0.34
CA VAL A 183 -4.28 9.04 0.51
C VAL A 183 -3.43 7.77 0.51
N LEU A 184 -2.40 7.77 -0.29
CA LEU A 184 -1.42 6.71 -0.37
C LEU A 184 -0.12 7.21 0.27
N THR A 185 0.41 6.45 1.22
CA THR A 185 1.72 6.71 1.85
C THR A 185 2.51 5.42 1.96
N HIS A 186 3.80 5.50 2.24
CA HIS A 186 4.54 4.28 2.57
C HIS A 186 4.53 4.03 4.08
N ARG A 187 4.94 5.01 4.89
CA ARG A 187 4.94 4.92 6.36
C ARG A 187 3.59 5.35 6.94
N PRO A 188 3.20 4.85 8.13
CA PRO A 188 2.02 5.36 8.82
C PRO A 188 2.15 6.86 9.11
N LEU A 189 1.05 7.61 8.97
CA LEU A 189 1.00 9.05 9.29
C LEU A 189 0.90 9.35 10.78
N PHE A 190 0.80 8.32 11.61
CA PHE A 190 0.66 8.40 13.07
C PHE A 190 1.76 7.60 13.76
N ASP A 191 1.97 7.85 15.04
CA ASP A 191 2.96 7.16 15.86
C ASP A 191 2.45 5.75 16.23
N LEU A 192 2.67 4.78 15.34
CA LEU A 192 2.35 3.38 15.65
C LEU A 192 3.38 2.78 16.60
N TYR A 193 4.65 2.86 16.22
CA TYR A 193 5.77 2.41 17.05
C TYR A 193 7.08 3.12 16.64
N PRO A 194 7.31 4.35 17.10
CA PRO A 194 8.44 5.19 16.66
C PRO A 194 9.82 4.56 16.88
N GLN A 195 9.97 3.66 17.89
CA GLN A 195 11.21 2.95 18.17
C GLN A 195 11.63 2.02 17.04
N TRP A 196 10.69 1.63 16.17
CA TRP A 196 10.95 0.82 14.98
C TRP A 196 10.80 1.64 13.69
N ASP A 197 10.76 2.96 13.79
CA ASP A 197 10.56 3.85 12.66
C ASP A 197 9.17 3.70 11.98
N TRP A 198 8.19 3.19 12.74
CA TRP A 198 6.80 3.06 12.30
C TRP A 198 6.01 4.33 12.60
N THR A 199 6.40 5.38 11.92
CA THR A 199 5.86 6.74 12.08
C THR A 199 6.27 7.62 10.89
N THR A 200 5.54 8.71 10.69
CA THR A 200 5.96 9.88 9.90
C THR A 200 6.11 11.04 10.87
N ARG A 201 7.29 11.64 10.97
CA ARG A 201 7.61 12.62 12.03
C ARG A 201 6.70 13.85 12.03
N ASP A 202 6.32 14.34 10.87
CA ASP A 202 5.35 15.43 10.69
C ASP A 202 4.00 14.94 10.17
N GLY A 203 3.70 13.66 10.33
CA GLY A 203 2.46 13.04 9.88
C GLY A 203 1.21 13.67 10.47
N SER A 204 1.29 14.22 11.69
CA SER A 204 0.21 14.99 12.30
C SER A 204 -0.17 16.23 11.49
N ALA A 205 0.78 16.87 10.80
CA ALA A 205 0.49 18.00 9.92
C ALA A 205 -0.28 17.55 8.67
N VAL A 206 0.05 16.39 8.12
CA VAL A 206 -0.72 15.77 7.02
C VAL A 206 -2.13 15.43 7.48
N ILE A 207 -2.27 14.76 8.62
CA ILE A 207 -3.57 14.43 9.20
C ILE A 207 -4.41 15.70 9.41
N ASN A 208 -3.83 16.76 9.96
CA ASN A 208 -4.52 18.04 10.17
C ASN A 208 -4.98 18.69 8.85
N ALA A 209 -4.21 18.55 7.76
CA ALA A 209 -4.62 19.03 6.45
C ALA A 209 -5.80 18.21 5.87
N LEU A 210 -5.91 16.93 6.23
CA LEU A 210 -6.97 16.03 5.80
C LEU A 210 -8.24 16.13 6.65
N MET A 211 -8.14 16.50 7.94
CA MET A 211 -9.27 16.56 8.89
C MET A 211 -10.50 17.35 8.42
N PRO A 212 -10.38 18.43 7.61
CA PRO A 212 -11.56 19.14 7.09
C PRO A 212 -12.39 18.32 6.09
N TYR A 213 -11.86 17.22 5.53
CA TYR A 213 -12.53 16.37 4.54
C TYR A 213 -13.17 15.17 5.24
N LYS A 214 -14.47 14.93 4.98
CA LYS A 214 -15.27 13.95 5.75
C LYS A 214 -15.02 12.52 5.39
N ASN A 215 -14.57 12.26 4.15
CA ASN A 215 -14.47 10.93 3.56
C ASN A 215 -13.02 10.66 3.13
N VAL A 216 -12.14 10.46 4.09
CA VAL A 216 -10.71 10.20 3.87
C VAL A 216 -10.35 8.80 4.31
N THR A 217 -9.62 8.10 3.46
CA THR A 217 -9.02 6.79 3.77
C THR A 217 -7.55 6.80 3.36
N VAL A 218 -6.68 6.26 4.21
CA VAL A 218 -5.23 6.16 3.98
C VAL A 218 -4.85 4.70 3.79
N PHE A 219 -4.14 4.38 2.71
CA PHE A 219 -3.51 3.08 2.50
C PHE A 219 -1.99 3.24 2.59
N TYR A 220 -1.33 2.32 3.30
CA TYR A 220 0.11 2.38 3.53
C TYR A 220 0.74 0.99 3.59
N GLY A 221 2.07 0.91 3.62
CA GLY A 221 2.88 -0.31 3.71
C GLY A 221 3.79 -0.31 4.93
N HIS A 222 5.09 -0.52 4.73
CA HIS A 222 6.20 -0.34 5.68
C HIS A 222 6.23 -1.29 6.88
N ILE A 223 5.09 -1.56 7.49
CA ILE A 223 5.02 -2.38 8.72
C ILE A 223 4.92 -3.89 8.44
N HIS A 224 4.74 -4.27 7.17
CA HIS A 224 4.62 -5.65 6.70
C HIS A 224 3.52 -6.47 7.37
N GLN A 225 2.46 -5.80 7.80
CA GLN A 225 1.34 -6.41 8.51
C GLN A 225 0.03 -5.80 8.04
N GLU A 226 -1.01 -6.61 8.02
CA GLU A 226 -2.37 -6.08 7.99
C GLU A 226 -2.63 -5.34 9.30
N HIS A 227 -2.95 -4.06 9.20
CA HIS A 227 -3.25 -3.23 10.36
C HIS A 227 -4.28 -2.17 10.00
N HIS A 228 -5.22 -1.96 10.89
CA HIS A 228 -6.30 -0.98 10.74
C HIS A 228 -6.32 -0.05 11.94
N PHE A 229 -6.37 1.26 11.67
CA PHE A 229 -6.34 2.29 12.69
C PHE A 229 -7.22 3.47 12.32
N MET A 230 -7.68 4.24 13.30
CA MET A 230 -8.47 5.45 13.09
C MET A 230 -7.81 6.66 13.74
N THR A 231 -7.66 7.74 12.98
CA THR A 231 -7.29 9.05 13.51
C THR A 231 -8.49 10.00 13.32
N GLY A 232 -9.26 10.19 14.38
CA GLY A 232 -10.57 10.83 14.25
C GLY A 232 -11.49 10.01 13.35
N HIS A 233 -11.92 10.59 12.22
CA HIS A 233 -12.74 9.91 11.23
C HIS A 233 -11.94 9.33 10.04
N ILE A 234 -10.64 9.55 10.01
CA ILE A 234 -9.74 9.07 8.95
C ILE A 234 -9.36 7.62 9.23
N ALA A 235 -9.69 6.72 8.31
CA ALA A 235 -9.31 5.32 8.39
C ALA A 235 -7.92 5.11 7.77
N HIS A 236 -7.08 4.30 8.42
CA HIS A 236 -5.74 3.94 7.95
C HIS A 236 -5.62 2.41 7.83
N HIS A 237 -5.13 1.93 6.70
CA HIS A 237 -5.05 0.52 6.36
C HIS A 237 -3.65 0.15 5.84
N ALA A 238 -2.88 -0.61 6.62
CA ALA A 238 -1.59 -1.15 6.18
C ALA A 238 -1.74 -2.47 5.44
N ALA A 239 -0.96 -2.63 4.38
CA ALA A 239 -0.85 -3.88 3.64
C ALA A 239 0.23 -4.80 4.21
N LYS A 240 0.08 -6.11 3.96
CA LYS A 240 1.15 -7.10 4.15
C LYS A 240 2.27 -6.87 3.13
N SER A 241 3.45 -7.35 3.48
CA SER A 241 4.58 -7.40 2.54
C SER A 241 4.45 -8.57 1.57
N LEU A 242 5.09 -8.44 0.43
CA LEU A 242 5.31 -9.55 -0.50
C LEU A 242 6.67 -10.26 -0.27
N MET A 243 7.51 -9.76 0.66
CA MET A 243 8.85 -10.32 0.83
C MET A 243 9.02 -11.06 2.17
N PHE A 244 8.68 -10.41 3.27
CA PHE A 244 8.77 -11.00 4.61
C PHE A 244 7.83 -10.31 5.60
N PRO A 245 7.25 -11.06 6.55
CA PRO A 245 6.49 -10.45 7.63
C PRO A 245 7.42 -9.92 8.72
N LEU A 246 6.96 -8.90 9.45
CA LEU A 246 7.60 -8.37 10.65
C LEU A 246 6.80 -8.77 11.91
N PRO A 247 7.44 -8.82 13.08
CA PRO A 247 6.75 -9.13 14.34
C PRO A 247 5.81 -8.00 14.77
N ALA A 248 4.84 -8.30 15.62
CA ALA A 248 3.97 -7.31 16.20
C ALA A 248 4.78 -6.23 16.96
N PRO A 249 4.31 -4.97 17.01
CA PRO A 249 5.01 -3.87 17.67
C PRO A 249 5.41 -4.23 19.11
N GLY A 250 6.69 -4.08 19.45
CA GLY A 250 7.18 -4.32 20.80
C GLY A 250 7.22 -5.79 21.25
N SER A 251 6.82 -6.77 20.40
CA SER A 251 6.86 -8.20 20.75
C SER A 251 8.28 -8.77 20.78
N THR A 252 9.23 -8.08 20.18
CA THR A 252 10.66 -8.41 20.17
C THR A 252 11.49 -7.16 20.47
N PRO A 253 12.73 -7.29 20.99
CA PRO A 253 13.57 -6.13 21.31
C PRO A 253 13.97 -5.30 20.07
N LYS A 254 14.00 -5.92 18.88
CA LYS A 254 14.39 -5.27 17.62
C LYS A 254 13.43 -5.67 16.50
N ARG A 255 13.16 -4.74 15.59
CA ARG A 255 12.51 -5.03 14.32
C ARG A 255 13.43 -5.93 13.48
N ALA A 256 13.00 -7.16 13.23
CA ALA A 256 13.69 -8.07 12.34
C ALA A 256 12.68 -8.95 11.59
N PRO A 257 12.94 -9.31 10.33
CA PRO A 257 12.08 -10.21 9.59
C PRO A 257 11.87 -11.53 10.32
N LEU A 258 10.64 -12.05 10.28
CA LEU A 258 10.33 -13.36 10.82
C LEU A 258 10.96 -14.44 9.95
N GLN A 259 11.39 -15.54 10.57
CA GLN A 259 12.01 -16.65 9.87
C GLN A 259 10.97 -17.40 9.03
N TRP A 260 11.42 -17.96 7.93
CA TRP A 260 10.60 -18.81 7.08
C TRP A 260 10.17 -20.08 7.82
N ASP A 261 8.91 -20.41 7.67
CA ASP A 261 8.35 -21.67 8.16
C ASP A 261 7.93 -22.54 6.97
N ALA A 262 8.65 -23.64 6.77
CA ALA A 262 8.35 -24.58 5.69
C ALA A 262 7.00 -25.30 5.84
N ALA A 263 6.46 -25.38 7.06
CA ALA A 263 5.13 -25.96 7.31
C ALA A 263 3.99 -25.01 6.90
N THR A 264 4.25 -23.71 6.92
CA THR A 264 3.30 -22.66 6.52
C THR A 264 3.97 -21.66 5.57
N PRO A 265 4.36 -22.08 4.35
CA PRO A 265 5.06 -21.23 3.40
C PRO A 265 4.21 -20.02 3.04
N TYR A 266 4.87 -18.86 2.89
CA TYR A 266 4.25 -17.56 2.59
C TYR A 266 3.28 -17.04 3.68
N LYS A 267 3.25 -17.64 4.88
CA LYS A 267 2.47 -17.12 6.00
C LYS A 267 2.85 -15.68 6.32
N GLY A 268 1.84 -14.81 6.39
CA GLY A 268 2.03 -13.39 6.66
C GLY A 268 2.39 -12.55 5.42
N LEU A 269 2.61 -13.18 4.26
CA LEU A 269 2.76 -12.51 2.97
C LEU A 269 1.42 -12.41 2.27
N GLY A 270 1.22 -11.32 1.52
CA GLY A 270 -0.02 -11.13 0.78
C GLY A 270 -0.11 -9.77 0.12
N PHE A 271 -1.19 -9.59 -0.59
CA PHE A 271 -1.61 -8.34 -1.19
C PHE A 271 -3.11 -8.18 -0.97
N ARG A 272 -3.69 -7.06 -1.33
CA ARG A 272 -5.11 -6.85 -1.11
C ARG A 272 -5.85 -6.38 -2.34
N ASP A 273 -7.10 -6.79 -2.40
CA ASP A 273 -8.13 -6.27 -3.25
C ASP A 273 -8.93 -5.21 -2.48
N VAL A 274 -9.23 -4.08 -3.11
CA VAL A 274 -10.00 -2.99 -2.53
C VAL A 274 -11.15 -2.64 -3.45
N GLU A 275 -12.35 -3.09 -3.09
CA GLU A 275 -13.58 -2.69 -3.76
C GLU A 275 -14.01 -1.32 -3.25
N ALA A 276 -14.19 -0.38 -4.16
CA ALA A 276 -14.53 1.00 -3.86
C ALA A 276 -15.91 1.37 -4.38
N ASN A 277 -16.68 2.08 -3.56
CA ASN A 277 -17.92 2.73 -3.99
C ASN A 277 -17.83 4.23 -3.68
N ALA A 278 -17.50 5.02 -4.69
CA ALA A 278 -17.29 6.46 -4.58
C ALA A 278 -18.53 7.20 -4.04
N ARG A 279 -19.76 6.75 -4.39
CA ARG A 279 -21.01 7.39 -3.95
C ARG A 279 -21.26 7.20 -2.45
N LYS A 280 -20.77 6.11 -1.88
CA LYS A 280 -20.91 5.78 -0.46
C LYS A 280 -19.65 6.09 0.34
N ALA A 281 -18.56 6.51 -0.33
CA ALA A 281 -17.22 6.66 0.25
C ALA A 281 -16.82 5.42 1.08
N ARG A 282 -17.07 4.24 0.54
CA ARG A 282 -16.89 2.95 1.23
C ARG A 282 -15.85 2.13 0.48
N TYR A 283 -15.00 1.47 1.26
CA TYR A 283 -13.98 0.55 0.77
C TYR A 283 -14.15 -0.79 1.47
N GLU A 284 -14.25 -1.87 0.70
CA GLU A 284 -14.24 -3.25 1.18
C GLU A 284 -12.86 -3.82 0.86
N ILE A 285 -12.16 -4.32 1.86
CA ILE A 285 -10.77 -4.77 1.75
C ILE A 285 -10.74 -6.28 1.95
N GLU A 286 -10.18 -7.00 0.98
CA GLU A 286 -9.92 -8.44 1.09
C GLU A 286 -8.40 -8.69 0.99
N GLU A 287 -7.83 -9.35 2.00
CA GLU A 287 -6.43 -9.77 2.00
C GLU A 287 -6.28 -11.09 1.24
N LEU A 288 -5.48 -11.06 0.19
CA LEU A 288 -5.18 -12.21 -0.65
C LEU A 288 -3.79 -12.76 -0.35
N PRO A 289 -3.63 -14.07 -0.16
CA PRO A 289 -2.31 -14.65 0.10
C PRO A 289 -1.47 -14.70 -1.19
N VAL A 290 -0.14 -14.67 -1.01
CA VAL A 290 0.76 -15.10 -2.09
C VAL A 290 0.57 -16.59 -2.28
N LEU A 291 0.02 -16.99 -3.40
CA LEU A 291 -0.28 -18.39 -3.68
C LEU A 291 1.01 -19.16 -4.01
N LYS A 292 1.08 -20.37 -3.49
CA LYS A 292 2.07 -21.34 -3.94
C LYS A 292 1.71 -21.73 -5.38
N ALA A 293 2.60 -21.46 -6.32
CA ALA A 293 2.41 -21.88 -7.71
C ALA A 293 2.46 -23.40 -7.83
#